data_580e0ea38ef42a8a650f27c44337a148
#
_entry.id   580e0ea38ef42a8a650f27c44337a148
#
_cell.length_a   1.000
_cell.length_b   1.000
_cell.length_c   1.000
_cell.angle_alpha   90.00
_cell.angle_beta   90.00
_cell.angle_gamma   90.00
#
_symmetry.space_group_name_H-M   'P 1'
#
loop_
_entity.id
_entity.type
_entity.pdbx_description
1 polymer ?
#
loop_
_entity_poly.entity_id
_entity_poly.type
_entity_poly.pdbx_seq_one_letter_code
_entity_poly.pdbx_strand_id
1 'polypeptide(L)'
;MRLVMSARALVLSALVSFPVTSSRAQAQADFYRGKTVELMIGYSVGGGYDVYARLIARHLGKHIPGNLTVTPKNMDGAGSLRLANWLYNVASKEGLVFGTIGRGTGFDPLLGSKTAQFDGTKFNWIGSANDEVSVCVVWNGRSKVTKFEDLLTQELAVGGTGAAADTDQFPRIINGVLGTKMKIITGYPGGNDVNLAMERGEVDGRCGWSWSSVKSTRASWVGGKQITILTQLSLAKHPDLPNVPLIVDLAKNEEQRQILKLIFARQSLGRPYLAPPGVPAERVAILRKAFMDTMADKEFLADADKAQLEITPVAGEAVQKLVAEVYQTPPAVAHKAAEILR
;
A
#
# COMPACT_ATOMS: atom_id res chain seq x y z
N MET A 1 -35.65 -82.85 13.15
CA MET A 1 -34.89 -81.72 13.64
C MET A 1 -34.23 -81.06 12.41
N ARG A 2 -34.84 -80.04 11.83
CA ARG A 2 -34.38 -79.34 10.61
C ARG A 2 -33.91 -77.95 11.01
N LEU A 3 -32.60 -77.66 10.84
CA LEU A 3 -32.03 -76.34 10.99
C LEU A 3 -32.34 -75.48 9.77
N VAL A 4 -32.95 -74.32 10.00
CA VAL A 4 -33.15 -73.30 8.98
C VAL A 4 -32.03 -72.25 9.15
N MET A 5 -31.10 -72.15 8.22
CA MET A 5 -30.11 -71.08 8.13
C MET A 5 -30.68 -69.90 7.38
N SER A 6 -30.86 -68.77 8.08
CA SER A 6 -31.26 -67.50 7.46
C SER A 6 -30.01 -66.73 6.98
N ALA A 7 -29.88 -66.55 5.69
CA ALA A 7 -28.86 -65.67 5.10
C ALA A 7 -29.30 -64.19 5.17
N ARG A 8 -28.56 -63.36 5.91
CA ARG A 8 -28.69 -61.90 5.91
C ARG A 8 -27.83 -61.32 4.80
N ALA A 9 -28.47 -60.77 3.79
CA ALA A 9 -27.80 -59.96 2.77
C ALA A 9 -27.40 -58.59 3.31
N LEU A 10 -26.09 -58.29 3.37
CA LEU A 10 -25.55 -56.96 3.67
C LEU A 10 -25.57 -56.14 2.38
N VAL A 11 -26.43 -55.12 2.29
CA VAL A 11 -26.41 -54.15 1.20
C VAL A 11 -25.37 -53.07 1.59
N LEU A 12 -24.22 -53.09 0.92
CA LEU A 12 -23.18 -52.08 1.01
C LEU A 12 -23.58 -50.89 0.18
N SER A 13 -24.12 -49.80 0.79
CA SER A 13 -24.38 -48.55 0.13
C SER A 13 -23.03 -47.80 -0.02
N ALA A 14 -22.45 -47.84 -1.21
CA ALA A 14 -21.31 -46.99 -1.59
C ALA A 14 -21.79 -45.54 -1.73
N LEU A 15 -21.48 -44.68 -0.78
CA LEU A 15 -21.58 -43.22 -0.89
C LEU A 15 -20.57 -42.73 -1.92
N VAL A 16 -21.01 -42.45 -3.12
CA VAL A 16 -20.23 -41.78 -4.17
C VAL A 16 -20.18 -40.29 -3.80
N SER A 17 -19.11 -39.90 -3.11
CA SER A 17 -18.81 -38.48 -2.87
C SER A 17 -18.31 -37.86 -4.18
N PHE A 18 -19.16 -37.17 -4.92
CA PHE A 18 -18.77 -36.41 -6.10
C PHE A 18 -17.96 -35.16 -5.63
N PRO A 19 -16.80 -34.86 -6.26
CA PRO A 19 -15.99 -33.70 -5.89
C PRO A 19 -16.64 -32.41 -6.40
N VAL A 20 -17.40 -31.73 -5.54
CA VAL A 20 -18.01 -30.41 -5.81
C VAL A 20 -16.94 -29.33 -6.06
N THR A 21 -15.72 -29.56 -5.61
CA THR A 21 -14.57 -28.64 -5.76
C THR A 21 -14.11 -28.48 -7.21
N SER A 22 -14.15 -29.53 -8.03
CA SER A 22 -13.71 -29.49 -9.44
C SER A 22 -14.61 -28.59 -10.32
N SER A 23 -15.91 -28.61 -10.07
CA SER A 23 -16.89 -27.82 -10.85
C SER A 23 -16.75 -26.31 -10.62
N ARG A 24 -16.46 -25.86 -9.39
CA ARG A 24 -16.29 -24.43 -9.08
C ARG A 24 -14.98 -23.88 -9.64
N ALA A 25 -13.89 -24.60 -9.53
CA ALA A 25 -12.59 -24.19 -10.10
C ALA A 25 -12.67 -24.05 -11.62
N GLN A 26 -13.37 -24.99 -12.31
CA GLN A 26 -13.59 -24.92 -13.75
C GLN A 26 -14.44 -23.70 -14.15
N ALA A 27 -15.53 -23.41 -13.42
CA ALA A 27 -16.39 -22.25 -13.69
C ALA A 27 -15.62 -20.91 -13.54
N GLN A 28 -14.68 -20.81 -12.59
CA GLN A 28 -13.86 -19.62 -12.45
C GLN A 28 -12.78 -19.51 -13.54
N ALA A 29 -12.19 -20.60 -13.97
CA ALA A 29 -11.26 -20.63 -15.11
C ALA A 29 -11.98 -20.20 -16.40
N ASP A 30 -13.20 -20.67 -16.61
CA ASP A 30 -14.04 -20.29 -17.75
C ASP A 30 -14.44 -18.80 -17.67
N PHE A 31 -14.70 -18.26 -16.48
CA PHE A 31 -15.00 -16.84 -16.30
C PHE A 31 -13.83 -15.96 -16.75
N TYR A 32 -12.60 -16.29 -16.39
CA TYR A 32 -11.41 -15.47 -16.71
C TYR A 32 -10.90 -15.69 -18.13
N ARG A 33 -11.27 -16.79 -18.80
CA ARG A 33 -10.75 -17.15 -20.13
C ARG A 33 -11.01 -16.04 -21.16
N GLY A 34 -9.95 -15.58 -21.83
CA GLY A 34 -10.00 -14.53 -22.86
C GLY A 34 -10.32 -13.13 -22.34
N LYS A 35 -10.37 -12.93 -21.02
CA LYS A 35 -10.57 -11.62 -20.42
C LYS A 35 -9.25 -10.97 -20.04
N THR A 36 -9.30 -9.66 -19.80
CA THR A 36 -8.21 -8.85 -19.27
C THR A 36 -8.58 -8.35 -17.89
N VAL A 37 -7.64 -8.36 -16.95
CA VAL A 37 -7.78 -7.72 -15.64
C VAL A 37 -7.09 -6.37 -15.68
N GLU A 38 -7.74 -5.34 -15.20
CA GLU A 38 -7.17 -4.00 -15.08
C GLU A 38 -6.59 -3.79 -13.66
N LEU A 39 -5.32 -3.40 -13.61
CA LEU A 39 -4.65 -2.96 -12.39
C LEU A 39 -4.57 -1.43 -12.40
N MET A 40 -5.41 -0.78 -11.61
CA MET A 40 -5.47 0.67 -11.50
C MET A 40 -4.41 1.20 -10.52
N ILE A 41 -3.71 2.27 -10.89
CA ILE A 41 -2.59 2.83 -10.12
C ILE A 41 -2.94 4.27 -9.73
N GLY A 42 -3.02 4.57 -8.43
CA GLY A 42 -3.44 5.87 -7.90
C GLY A 42 -2.40 6.99 -7.98
N TYR A 43 -1.33 6.80 -8.72
CA TYR A 43 -0.23 7.76 -8.89
C TYR A 43 0.23 7.81 -10.35
N SER A 44 0.98 8.87 -10.72
CA SER A 44 1.57 9.03 -12.05
C SER A 44 2.65 7.99 -12.34
N VAL A 45 3.03 7.91 -13.61
CA VAL A 45 4.04 6.98 -14.14
C VAL A 45 5.42 7.26 -13.53
N GLY A 46 6.20 6.20 -13.30
CA GLY A 46 7.61 6.25 -12.89
C GLY A 46 7.87 6.44 -11.39
N GLY A 47 6.82 6.62 -10.57
CA GLY A 47 6.93 6.60 -9.11
C GLY A 47 6.91 5.17 -8.55
N GLY A 48 7.27 4.99 -7.25
CA GLY A 48 7.37 3.67 -6.64
C GLY A 48 6.09 2.82 -6.76
N TYR A 49 4.90 3.40 -6.57
CA TYR A 49 3.63 2.67 -6.77
C TYR A 49 3.47 2.16 -8.20
N ASP A 50 3.83 2.97 -9.19
CA ASP A 50 3.74 2.60 -10.61
C ASP A 50 4.76 1.49 -10.96
N VAL A 51 6.00 1.60 -10.47
CA VAL A 51 7.05 0.59 -10.72
C VAL A 51 6.65 -0.77 -10.15
N TYR A 52 6.23 -0.83 -8.88
CA TYR A 52 5.73 -2.06 -8.26
C TYR A 52 4.52 -2.65 -9.00
N ALA A 53 3.52 -1.82 -9.32
CA ALA A 53 2.30 -2.28 -9.97
C ALA A 53 2.57 -2.86 -11.36
N ARG A 54 3.45 -2.23 -12.16
CA ARG A 54 3.81 -2.73 -13.49
C ARG A 54 4.61 -4.01 -13.42
N LEU A 55 5.48 -4.17 -12.42
CA LEU A 55 6.19 -5.43 -12.21
C LEU A 55 5.20 -6.55 -11.86
N ILE A 56 4.30 -6.31 -10.90
CA ILE A 56 3.27 -7.28 -10.51
C ILE A 56 2.36 -7.62 -11.70
N ALA A 57 1.93 -6.63 -12.49
CA ALA A 57 1.08 -6.85 -13.66
C ALA A 57 1.70 -7.81 -14.68
N ARG A 58 3.02 -7.77 -14.88
CA ARG A 58 3.71 -8.67 -15.81
C ARG A 58 3.65 -10.14 -15.39
N HIS A 59 3.61 -10.42 -14.10
CA HIS A 59 3.70 -11.78 -13.56
C HIS A 59 2.37 -12.32 -13.03
N LEU A 60 1.45 -11.45 -12.59
CA LEU A 60 0.22 -11.86 -11.90
C LEU A 60 -0.71 -12.71 -12.77
N GLY A 61 -0.80 -12.41 -14.08
CA GLY A 61 -1.75 -13.06 -14.98
C GLY A 61 -1.56 -14.56 -15.10
N LYS A 62 -0.32 -15.06 -15.00
CA LYS A 62 -0.02 -16.50 -15.05
C LYS A 62 -0.51 -17.28 -13.84
N HIS A 63 -0.77 -16.59 -12.72
CA HIS A 63 -1.29 -17.16 -11.48
C HIS A 63 -2.83 -17.05 -11.35
N ILE A 64 -3.49 -16.34 -12.28
CA ILE A 64 -4.96 -16.32 -12.36
C ILE A 64 -5.42 -17.43 -13.31
N PRO A 65 -6.49 -18.21 -12.98
CA PRO A 65 -7.02 -19.22 -13.86
C PRO A 65 -7.28 -18.68 -15.27
N GLY A 66 -6.78 -19.36 -16.30
CA GLY A 66 -6.91 -18.91 -17.70
C GLY A 66 -5.69 -18.15 -18.24
N ASN A 67 -4.64 -17.91 -17.44
CA ASN A 67 -3.38 -17.28 -17.84
C ASN A 67 -3.62 -15.98 -18.64
N LEU A 68 -4.28 -15.04 -18.00
CA LEU A 68 -4.76 -13.82 -18.63
C LEU A 68 -3.74 -12.66 -18.61
N THR A 69 -4.07 -11.61 -19.37
CA THR A 69 -3.30 -10.38 -19.34
C THR A 69 -3.77 -9.47 -18.19
N VAL A 70 -2.84 -8.91 -17.43
CA VAL A 70 -3.09 -7.83 -16.48
C VAL A 70 -2.57 -6.52 -17.06
N THR A 71 -3.46 -5.54 -17.24
CA THR A 71 -3.14 -4.25 -17.86
C THR A 71 -3.05 -3.16 -16.80
N PRO A 72 -1.87 -2.57 -16.54
CA PRO A 72 -1.73 -1.45 -15.61
C PRO A 72 -2.21 -0.14 -16.24
N LYS A 73 -3.01 0.64 -15.48
CA LYS A 73 -3.54 1.96 -15.90
C LYS A 73 -3.41 2.96 -14.75
N ASN A 74 -2.91 4.16 -15.04
CA ASN A 74 -2.79 5.21 -14.02
C ASN A 74 -4.10 6.02 -13.91
N MET A 75 -4.50 6.32 -12.68
CA MET A 75 -5.58 7.23 -12.30
C MET A 75 -5.12 8.03 -11.06
N ASP A 76 -4.18 8.93 -11.29
CA ASP A 76 -3.63 9.79 -10.26
C ASP A 76 -4.62 10.88 -9.79
N GLY A 77 -4.30 11.54 -8.70
CA GLY A 77 -5.02 12.68 -8.16
C GLY A 77 -5.32 12.57 -6.67
N ALA A 78 -5.18 13.71 -5.99
CA ALA A 78 -5.44 13.90 -4.55
C ALA A 78 -4.76 12.85 -3.65
N GLY A 79 -3.52 12.42 -3.99
CA GLY A 79 -2.82 11.38 -3.22
C GLY A 79 -3.45 9.99 -3.32
N SER A 80 -3.97 9.64 -4.49
CA SER A 80 -4.73 8.42 -4.83
C SER A 80 -6.19 8.38 -4.32
N LEU A 81 -6.68 9.42 -3.67
CA LEU A 81 -8.07 9.49 -3.20
C LEU A 81 -9.08 9.40 -4.36
N ARG A 82 -8.73 9.99 -5.54
CA ARG A 82 -9.52 9.85 -6.76
C ARG A 82 -9.74 8.39 -7.13
N LEU A 83 -8.69 7.59 -7.15
CA LEU A 83 -8.79 6.15 -7.45
C LEU A 83 -9.57 5.41 -6.37
N ALA A 84 -9.34 5.70 -5.08
CA ALA A 84 -10.05 5.05 -3.98
C ALA A 84 -11.57 5.27 -4.09
N ASN A 85 -12.01 6.52 -4.31
CA ASN A 85 -13.41 6.86 -4.53
C ASN A 85 -13.98 6.14 -5.76
N TRP A 86 -13.25 6.10 -6.87
CA TRP A 86 -13.67 5.42 -8.10
C TRP A 86 -13.79 3.91 -7.91
N LEU A 87 -12.80 3.26 -7.28
CA LEU A 87 -12.84 1.83 -6.99
C LEU A 87 -14.06 1.46 -6.13
N TYR A 88 -14.37 2.30 -5.14
CA TYR A 88 -15.46 2.01 -4.22
C TYR A 88 -16.84 2.16 -4.87
N ASN A 89 -17.05 3.25 -5.64
CA ASN A 89 -18.38 3.69 -6.07
C ASN A 89 -18.70 3.34 -7.54
N VAL A 90 -17.69 3.21 -8.41
CA VAL A 90 -17.87 3.19 -9.87
C VAL A 90 -17.32 1.93 -10.52
N ALA A 91 -16.19 1.40 -10.05
CA ALA A 91 -15.51 0.26 -10.67
C ALA A 91 -16.40 -0.99 -10.73
N SER A 92 -16.19 -1.80 -11.77
CA SER A 92 -16.89 -3.09 -11.93
C SER A 92 -16.63 -4.01 -10.73
N LYS A 93 -17.68 -4.67 -10.27
CA LYS A 93 -17.66 -5.63 -9.15
C LYS A 93 -17.50 -7.08 -9.61
N GLU A 94 -17.14 -7.28 -10.87
CA GLU A 94 -16.97 -8.64 -11.43
C GLU A 94 -15.63 -9.31 -11.10
N GLY A 95 -14.69 -8.60 -10.43
CA GLY A 95 -13.35 -9.13 -10.14
C GLY A 95 -12.37 -9.03 -11.31
N LEU A 96 -12.66 -8.17 -12.29
CA LEU A 96 -11.77 -7.85 -13.42
C LEU A 96 -11.04 -6.53 -13.25
N VAL A 97 -11.26 -5.84 -12.13
CA VAL A 97 -10.60 -4.57 -11.78
C VAL A 97 -10.15 -4.64 -10.33
N PHE A 98 -8.93 -4.27 -10.08
CA PHE A 98 -8.39 -3.99 -8.75
C PHE A 98 -7.37 -2.86 -8.85
N GLY A 99 -6.88 -2.34 -7.73
CA GLY A 99 -5.96 -1.21 -7.78
C GLY A 99 -4.96 -1.18 -6.65
N THR A 100 -4.03 -0.24 -6.74
CA THR A 100 -3.13 0.15 -5.66
C THR A 100 -3.32 1.62 -5.34
N ILE A 101 -3.54 1.93 -4.07
CA ILE A 101 -3.72 3.28 -3.53
C ILE A 101 -2.61 3.60 -2.52
N GLY A 102 -2.51 4.85 -2.11
CA GLY A 102 -1.63 5.24 -1.01
C GLY A 102 -1.95 4.44 0.26
N ARG A 103 -0.93 3.98 0.97
CA ARG A 103 -1.08 3.12 2.16
C ARG A 103 -1.94 3.75 3.27
N GLY A 104 -1.95 5.08 3.34
CA GLY A 104 -2.77 5.85 4.28
C GLY A 104 -4.18 6.13 3.80
N THR A 105 -4.42 6.10 2.48
CA THR A 105 -5.70 6.53 1.88
C THR A 105 -6.89 5.75 2.41
N GLY A 106 -6.72 4.45 2.68
CA GLY A 106 -7.78 3.63 3.27
C GLY A 106 -8.25 4.10 4.67
N PHE A 107 -7.48 4.94 5.35
CA PHE A 107 -7.78 5.48 6.68
C PHE A 107 -8.31 6.92 6.66
N ASP A 108 -8.39 7.56 5.50
CA ASP A 108 -8.85 8.96 5.38
C ASP A 108 -10.23 9.22 5.97
N PRO A 109 -11.24 8.32 5.84
CA PRO A 109 -12.53 8.52 6.52
C PRO A 109 -12.38 8.55 8.05
N LEU A 110 -11.55 7.68 8.62
CA LEU A 110 -11.27 7.65 10.07
C LEU A 110 -10.62 8.96 10.55
N LEU A 111 -9.79 9.58 9.70
CA LEU A 111 -9.11 10.84 9.96
C LEU A 111 -9.95 12.06 9.57
N GLY A 112 -11.25 11.89 9.33
CA GLY A 112 -12.22 12.98 9.13
C GLY A 112 -12.16 13.64 7.75
N SER A 113 -11.60 12.99 6.74
CA SER A 113 -11.62 13.48 5.36
C SER A 113 -13.03 13.51 4.80
N LYS A 114 -13.54 14.72 4.49
CA LYS A 114 -14.87 14.90 3.89
C LYS A 114 -14.92 14.53 2.41
N THR A 115 -13.78 14.38 1.77
CA THR A 115 -13.64 14.04 0.34
C THR A 115 -13.45 12.55 0.11
N ALA A 116 -13.21 11.77 1.17
CA ALA A 116 -13.20 10.32 1.12
C ALA A 116 -14.65 9.79 1.12
N GLN A 117 -15.10 9.29 -0.04
CA GLN A 117 -16.46 8.78 -0.27
C GLN A 117 -16.49 7.25 -0.25
N PHE A 118 -15.85 6.65 0.74
CA PHE A 118 -15.75 5.20 0.91
C PHE A 118 -15.60 4.84 2.39
N ASP A 119 -15.80 3.57 2.70
CA ASP A 119 -15.44 2.93 3.97
C ASP A 119 -14.26 2.01 3.72
N GLY A 120 -13.09 2.32 4.30
CA GLY A 120 -11.85 1.56 4.10
C GLY A 120 -11.95 0.09 4.53
N THR A 121 -12.86 -0.22 5.47
CA THR A 121 -13.12 -1.59 5.96
C THR A 121 -13.90 -2.45 4.96
N LYS A 122 -14.57 -1.83 3.98
CA LYS A 122 -15.44 -2.51 3.01
C LYS A 122 -14.73 -2.89 1.72
N PHE A 123 -13.55 -2.37 1.45
CA PHE A 123 -12.74 -2.85 0.34
C PHE A 123 -12.35 -4.32 0.52
N ASN A 124 -12.17 -5.02 -0.56
CA ASN A 124 -11.55 -6.34 -0.56
C ASN A 124 -10.04 -6.18 -0.68
N TRP A 125 -9.33 -6.16 0.43
CA TRP A 125 -7.87 -6.06 0.42
C TRP A 125 -7.26 -7.35 -0.12
N ILE A 126 -6.44 -7.22 -1.16
CA ILE A 126 -5.84 -8.35 -1.89
C ILE A 126 -4.49 -8.73 -1.28
N GLY A 127 -3.72 -7.76 -0.82
CA GLY A 127 -2.43 -7.93 -0.19
C GLY A 127 -1.62 -6.64 -0.17
N SER A 128 -0.42 -6.70 0.38
CA SER A 128 0.61 -5.67 0.25
C SER A 128 1.91 -6.30 -0.25
N ALA A 129 2.62 -5.66 -1.18
CA ALA A 129 3.85 -6.22 -1.73
C ALA A 129 5.03 -6.12 -0.75
N ASN A 130 5.00 -5.17 0.18
CA ASN A 130 6.00 -5.02 1.24
C ASN A 130 5.41 -4.32 2.47
N ASP A 131 6.10 -4.42 3.59
CA ASP A 131 6.14 -3.40 4.62
C ASP A 131 7.13 -2.31 4.22
N GLU A 132 7.08 -1.12 4.84
CA GLU A 132 7.83 0.01 4.33
C GLU A 132 8.39 0.89 5.44
N VAL A 133 9.51 1.53 5.16
CA VAL A 133 10.00 2.70 5.89
C VAL A 133 9.99 3.88 4.93
N SER A 134 9.41 5.00 5.34
CA SER A 134 9.54 6.25 4.59
C SER A 134 10.64 7.13 5.18
N VAL A 135 11.09 8.08 4.39
CA VAL A 135 12.11 9.06 4.81
C VAL A 135 11.67 10.49 4.52
N CYS A 136 12.18 11.43 5.33
CA CYS A 136 12.22 12.85 4.96
C CYS A 136 13.63 13.18 4.49
N VAL A 137 13.74 13.81 3.34
CA VAL A 137 15.02 14.17 2.73
C VAL A 137 15.07 15.65 2.38
N VAL A 138 16.29 16.19 2.35
CA VAL A 138 16.58 17.54 1.84
C VAL A 138 17.60 17.47 0.71
N TRP A 139 17.46 18.33 -0.30
CA TRP A 139 18.44 18.49 -1.36
C TRP A 139 19.62 19.30 -0.86
N ASN A 140 20.81 18.73 -0.93
CA ASN A 140 22.02 19.34 -0.39
C ASN A 140 22.39 20.63 -1.11
N GLY A 141 22.78 21.65 -0.35
CA GLY A 141 23.23 22.93 -0.87
C GLY A 141 22.12 23.93 -1.26
N ARG A 142 20.83 23.56 -1.13
CA ARG A 142 19.70 24.48 -1.41
C ARG A 142 19.01 25.02 -0.17
N SER A 143 19.05 24.29 0.93
CA SER A 143 18.46 24.67 2.20
C SER A 143 19.53 24.79 3.28
N LYS A 144 19.23 25.54 4.35
CA LYS A 144 20.01 25.59 5.58
C LYS A 144 19.75 24.36 6.46
N VAL A 145 18.74 23.55 6.13
CA VAL A 145 18.42 22.31 6.84
C VAL A 145 19.40 21.23 6.44
N THR A 146 20.11 20.67 7.41
CA THR A 146 21.11 19.60 7.22
C THR A 146 20.86 18.39 8.12
N LYS A 147 20.05 18.55 9.16
CA LYS A 147 19.63 17.52 10.11
C LYS A 147 18.20 17.79 10.59
N PHE A 148 17.59 16.82 11.25
CA PHE A 148 16.19 16.92 11.68
C PHE A 148 15.92 18.14 12.60
N GLU A 149 16.83 18.42 13.54
CA GLU A 149 16.67 19.49 14.52
C GLU A 149 16.58 20.88 13.87
N ASP A 150 17.19 21.05 12.70
CA ASP A 150 17.13 22.33 11.97
C ASP A 150 15.69 22.66 11.55
N LEU A 151 14.84 21.63 11.33
CA LEU A 151 13.42 21.81 10.99
C LEU A 151 12.61 22.49 12.10
N LEU A 152 13.10 22.52 13.34
CA LEU A 152 12.43 23.23 14.45
C LEU A 152 12.52 24.75 14.30
N THR A 153 13.52 25.24 13.59
CA THR A 153 13.80 26.68 13.47
C THR A 153 13.81 27.16 12.02
N GLN A 154 14.16 26.29 11.06
CA GLN A 154 14.28 26.60 9.63
C GLN A 154 13.09 26.02 8.84
N GLU A 155 12.59 26.79 7.88
CA GLU A 155 11.59 26.30 6.92
C GLU A 155 12.25 25.41 5.87
N LEU A 156 11.56 24.33 5.48
CA LEU A 156 11.93 23.45 4.38
C LEU A 156 10.72 23.27 3.46
N ALA A 157 10.83 23.70 2.20
CA ALA A 157 9.82 23.44 1.18
C ALA A 157 9.87 21.97 0.74
N VAL A 158 8.78 21.24 0.96
CA VAL A 158 8.67 19.80 0.60
C VAL A 158 7.54 19.57 -0.39
N GLY A 159 7.78 18.72 -1.40
CA GLY A 159 6.78 18.40 -2.42
C GLY A 159 5.78 17.35 -1.93
N GLY A 160 4.48 17.57 -2.20
CA GLY A 160 3.36 16.72 -1.83
C GLY A 160 2.48 16.32 -3.02
N THR A 161 1.84 15.14 -2.94
CA THR A 161 1.04 14.57 -4.02
C THR A 161 -0.48 14.63 -3.77
N GLY A 162 -0.88 15.35 -2.70
CA GLY A 162 -2.28 15.56 -2.35
C GLY A 162 -2.61 15.15 -0.92
N ALA A 163 -3.70 15.70 -0.40
CA ALA A 163 -4.06 15.65 1.03
C ALA A 163 -4.14 14.24 1.64
N ALA A 164 -4.47 13.23 0.84
CA ALA A 164 -4.53 11.83 1.27
C ALA A 164 -3.18 11.09 1.20
N ALA A 165 -2.14 11.72 0.63
CA ALA A 165 -0.83 11.10 0.48
C ALA A 165 0.05 11.27 1.71
N ASP A 166 0.92 10.29 1.95
CA ASP A 166 1.96 10.36 2.99
C ASP A 166 2.84 11.61 2.83
N THR A 167 3.10 12.04 1.60
CA THR A 167 3.90 13.24 1.29
C THR A 167 3.27 14.56 1.75
N ASP A 168 1.98 14.57 2.03
CA ASP A 168 1.27 15.70 2.62
C ASP A 168 0.96 15.44 4.10
N GLN A 169 0.47 14.25 4.46
CA GLN A 169 0.05 13.92 5.81
C GLN A 169 1.23 13.83 6.79
N PHE A 170 2.34 13.21 6.40
CA PHE A 170 3.47 13.02 7.30
C PHE A 170 4.13 14.35 7.70
N PRO A 171 4.49 15.27 6.78
CA PRO A 171 5.02 16.56 7.20
C PRO A 171 4.01 17.38 8.02
N ARG A 172 2.68 17.29 7.75
CA ARG A 172 1.65 17.94 8.61
C ARG A 172 1.67 17.38 10.03
N ILE A 173 1.68 16.06 10.19
CA ILE A 173 1.74 15.40 11.48
C ILE A 173 3.04 15.76 12.21
N ILE A 174 4.17 15.71 11.54
CA ILE A 174 5.47 16.03 12.14
C ILE A 174 5.52 17.50 12.58
N ASN A 175 4.99 18.42 11.76
CA ASN A 175 4.85 19.82 12.14
C ASN A 175 3.97 20.00 13.38
N GLY A 176 2.77 19.40 13.38
CA GLY A 176 1.79 19.57 14.47
C GLY A 176 2.21 18.89 15.77
N VAL A 177 2.91 17.74 15.70
CA VAL A 177 3.31 16.96 16.88
C VAL A 177 4.65 17.42 17.42
N LEU A 178 5.63 17.65 16.57
CA LEU A 178 7.02 17.95 16.98
C LEU A 178 7.40 19.43 16.85
N GLY A 179 6.55 20.25 16.20
CA GLY A 179 6.79 21.69 16.04
C GLY A 179 7.78 22.03 14.91
N THR A 180 7.95 21.16 13.92
CA THR A 180 8.80 21.42 12.75
C THR A 180 8.16 22.43 11.79
N LYS A 181 8.95 22.95 10.85
CA LYS A 181 8.54 24.04 9.92
C LYS A 181 8.66 23.59 8.46
N MET A 182 8.06 22.43 8.11
CA MET A 182 7.98 22.03 6.72
C MET A 182 6.82 22.74 6.02
N LYS A 183 7.12 23.42 4.89
CA LYS A 183 6.14 24.05 4.00
C LYS A 183 5.79 23.08 2.87
N ILE A 184 4.54 22.64 2.82
CA ILE A 184 4.12 21.63 1.86
C ILE A 184 3.64 22.31 0.59
N ILE A 185 4.28 22.02 -0.54
CA ILE A 185 3.87 22.42 -1.90
C ILE A 185 3.20 21.20 -2.51
N THR A 186 1.88 21.18 -2.46
CA THR A 186 1.07 20.02 -2.86
C THR A 186 0.57 20.11 -4.30
N GLY A 187 0.07 18.96 -4.83
CA GLY A 187 -0.58 18.90 -6.15
C GLY A 187 0.24 18.21 -7.23
N TYR A 188 1.43 17.73 -6.93
CA TYR A 188 2.19 16.90 -7.87
C TYR A 188 1.46 15.58 -8.15
N PRO A 189 1.36 15.10 -9.41
CA PRO A 189 0.61 13.90 -9.76
C PRO A 189 1.14 12.63 -9.12
N GLY A 190 2.45 12.58 -8.83
CA GLY A 190 3.09 11.42 -8.19
C GLY A 190 4.50 11.70 -7.70
N GLY A 191 5.08 10.65 -7.13
CA GLY A 191 6.39 10.78 -6.49
C GLY A 191 7.54 11.12 -7.44
N ASN A 192 7.47 10.70 -8.71
CA ASN A 192 8.48 11.05 -9.69
C ASN A 192 8.41 12.55 -10.06
N ASP A 193 7.20 13.12 -10.11
CA ASP A 193 6.99 14.55 -10.37
C ASP A 193 7.60 15.41 -9.26
N VAL A 194 7.46 14.97 -7.99
CA VAL A 194 8.15 15.60 -6.85
C VAL A 194 9.68 15.53 -7.00
N ASN A 195 10.21 14.38 -7.45
CA ASN A 195 11.65 14.24 -7.67
C ASN A 195 12.15 15.23 -8.74
N LEU A 196 11.42 15.36 -9.85
CA LEU A 196 11.73 16.33 -10.89
C LEU A 196 11.66 17.78 -10.37
N ALA A 197 10.68 18.09 -9.51
CA ALA A 197 10.58 19.38 -8.85
C ALA A 197 11.79 19.67 -7.94
N MET A 198 12.29 18.65 -7.21
CA MET A 198 13.52 18.75 -6.44
C MET A 198 14.73 19.01 -7.34
N GLU A 199 14.87 18.31 -8.48
CA GLU A 199 15.96 18.52 -9.44
C GLU A 199 15.95 19.97 -9.98
N ARG A 200 14.76 20.53 -10.25
CA ARG A 200 14.58 21.89 -10.77
C ARG A 200 14.68 22.98 -9.70
N GLY A 201 14.65 22.61 -8.41
CA GLY A 201 14.67 23.57 -7.30
C GLY A 201 13.32 24.24 -7.02
N GLU A 202 12.22 23.65 -7.46
CA GLU A 202 10.85 24.11 -7.12
C GLU A 202 10.51 23.79 -5.65
N VAL A 203 11.09 22.69 -5.12
CA VAL A 203 11.05 22.31 -3.71
C VAL A 203 12.44 21.86 -3.27
N ASP A 204 12.72 22.00 -1.97
CA ASP A 204 14.03 21.68 -1.41
C ASP A 204 14.11 20.25 -0.86
N GLY A 205 12.98 19.60 -0.68
CA GLY A 205 12.95 18.28 -0.08
C GLY A 205 11.66 17.51 -0.35
N ARG A 206 11.61 16.31 0.22
CA ARG A 206 10.46 15.42 0.17
C ARG A 206 10.35 14.67 1.48
N CYS A 207 9.17 14.64 2.10
CA CYS A 207 8.90 13.88 3.29
C CYS A 207 7.81 12.84 3.00
N GLY A 208 7.89 11.64 3.61
CA GLY A 208 6.99 10.54 3.26
C GLY A 208 7.38 9.79 1.97
N TRP A 209 8.65 9.82 1.62
CA TRP A 209 9.19 9.09 0.47
C TRP A 209 9.63 7.69 0.91
N SER A 210 9.00 6.67 0.35
CA SER A 210 9.34 5.26 0.63
C SER A 210 10.80 4.96 0.36
N TRP A 211 11.49 4.33 1.30
CA TRP A 211 12.91 3.97 1.14
C TRP A 211 13.12 2.99 -0.02
N SER A 212 12.24 2.02 -0.19
CA SER A 212 12.21 1.15 -1.36
C SER A 212 12.17 1.92 -2.69
N SER A 213 11.41 3.04 -2.74
CA SER A 213 11.35 3.90 -3.92
C SER A 213 12.60 4.74 -4.10
N VAL A 214 13.26 5.18 -3.02
CA VAL A 214 14.57 5.85 -3.11
C VAL A 214 15.56 4.92 -3.80
N LYS A 215 15.66 3.67 -3.32
CA LYS A 215 16.57 2.66 -3.87
C LYS A 215 16.26 2.32 -5.32
N SER A 216 15.02 2.11 -5.68
CA SER A 216 14.63 1.68 -7.03
C SER A 216 14.62 2.80 -8.07
N THR A 217 14.44 4.08 -7.67
CA THR A 217 14.26 5.17 -8.63
C THR A 217 15.34 6.25 -8.57
N ARG A 218 16.04 6.40 -7.47
CA ARG A 218 17.02 7.48 -7.22
C ARG A 218 18.20 7.05 -6.33
N ALA A 219 18.65 5.80 -6.43
CA ALA A 219 19.79 5.28 -5.66
C ALA A 219 21.05 6.17 -5.79
N SER A 220 21.27 6.73 -6.99
CA SER A 220 22.39 7.62 -7.27
C SER A 220 22.39 8.91 -6.42
N TRP A 221 21.22 9.37 -5.97
CA TRP A 221 21.15 10.58 -5.14
C TRP A 221 21.72 10.37 -3.74
N VAL A 222 21.58 9.15 -3.20
CA VAL A 222 22.15 8.76 -1.91
C VAL A 222 23.68 8.58 -2.07
N GLY A 223 24.09 7.75 -3.04
CA GLY A 223 25.51 7.48 -3.32
C GLY A 223 26.28 8.73 -3.74
N GLY A 224 25.68 9.60 -4.54
CA GLY A 224 26.24 10.89 -4.98
C GLY A 224 26.11 12.02 -3.98
N LYS A 225 25.56 11.75 -2.76
CA LYS A 225 25.35 12.76 -1.70
C LYS A 225 24.55 13.99 -2.18
N GLN A 226 23.60 13.80 -3.09
CA GLN A 226 22.72 14.86 -3.58
C GLN A 226 21.61 15.21 -2.55
N ILE A 227 21.24 14.23 -1.73
CA ILE A 227 20.26 14.38 -0.66
C ILE A 227 20.83 13.97 0.69
N THR A 228 20.32 14.58 1.75
CA THR A 228 20.50 14.13 3.13
C THR A 228 19.18 13.59 3.68
N ILE A 229 19.23 12.41 4.31
CA ILE A 229 18.08 11.79 4.98
C ILE A 229 18.00 12.37 6.40
N LEU A 230 16.92 13.11 6.70
CA LEU A 230 16.74 13.82 7.97
C LEU A 230 16.17 12.91 9.07
N THR A 231 15.22 12.03 8.70
CA THR A 231 14.58 11.07 9.61
C THR A 231 13.96 9.93 8.83
N GLN A 232 13.81 8.79 9.48
CA GLN A 232 13.05 7.65 8.98
C GLN A 232 11.72 7.54 9.71
N LEU A 233 10.67 7.25 8.95
CA LEU A 233 9.26 7.31 9.32
C LEU A 233 8.68 5.90 9.34
N SER A 234 8.68 5.27 10.50
CA SER A 234 8.15 3.93 10.76
C SER A 234 8.09 3.66 12.25
N LEU A 235 7.70 2.45 12.65
CA LEU A 235 7.71 2.02 14.06
C LEU A 235 9.06 1.40 14.49
N ALA A 236 9.89 1.01 13.51
CA ALA A 236 11.23 0.46 13.74
C ALA A 236 12.20 0.98 12.70
N LYS A 237 13.50 0.99 13.02
CA LYS A 237 14.56 1.40 12.09
C LYS A 237 14.72 0.39 10.96
N HIS A 238 14.95 0.90 9.75
CA HIS A 238 15.37 0.08 8.62
C HIS A 238 16.86 -0.31 8.77
N PRO A 239 17.24 -1.56 8.43
CA PRO A 239 18.63 -2.01 8.51
C PRO A 239 19.63 -1.15 7.71
N ASP A 240 19.22 -0.65 6.55
CA ASP A 240 20.04 0.23 5.71
C ASP A 240 20.26 1.62 6.33
N LEU A 241 19.47 2.01 7.35
CA LEU A 241 19.42 3.35 7.92
C LEU A 241 19.72 3.38 9.43
N PRO A 242 20.75 2.67 9.93
CA PRO A 242 20.99 2.51 11.38
C PRO A 242 21.25 3.83 12.10
N ASN A 243 21.87 4.80 11.41
CA ASN A 243 22.27 6.08 11.95
C ASN A 243 21.26 7.21 11.70
N VAL A 244 20.17 6.95 10.95
CA VAL A 244 19.12 7.94 10.71
C VAL A 244 18.17 7.94 11.90
N PRO A 245 17.79 9.11 12.45
CA PRO A 245 16.84 9.20 13.56
C PRO A 245 15.48 8.56 13.20
N LEU A 246 14.92 7.77 14.12
CA LEU A 246 13.58 7.21 13.99
C LEU A 246 12.56 8.20 14.56
N ILE A 247 11.54 8.54 13.79
CA ILE A 247 10.59 9.60 14.11
C ILE A 247 9.87 9.41 15.45
N VAL A 248 9.52 8.16 15.82
CA VAL A 248 8.82 7.86 17.08
C VAL A 248 9.71 8.10 18.32
N ASP A 249 11.03 8.04 18.15
CA ASP A 249 12.00 8.31 19.22
C ASP A 249 12.20 9.82 19.46
N LEU A 250 11.75 10.66 18.52
CA LEU A 250 11.82 12.12 18.64
C LEU A 250 10.64 12.71 19.43
N ALA A 251 9.68 11.88 19.84
CA ALA A 251 8.57 12.28 20.70
C ALA A 251 9.06 12.70 22.08
N LYS A 252 8.61 13.87 22.58
CA LYS A 252 8.99 14.45 23.87
C LYS A 252 8.10 13.98 25.04
N ASN A 253 6.93 13.42 24.73
CA ASN A 253 5.96 12.89 25.69
C ASN A 253 5.16 11.74 25.11
N GLU A 254 4.37 11.06 25.94
CA GLU A 254 3.60 9.88 25.52
C GLU A 254 2.47 10.22 24.55
N GLU A 255 1.82 11.36 24.67
CA GLU A 255 0.78 11.80 23.73
C GLU A 255 1.34 11.90 22.30
N GLN A 256 2.46 12.60 22.14
CA GLN A 256 3.17 12.71 20.86
C GLN A 256 3.54 11.32 20.31
N ARG A 257 4.05 10.45 21.17
CA ARG A 257 4.43 9.08 20.81
C ARG A 257 3.24 8.27 20.30
N GLN A 258 2.07 8.36 20.95
CA GLN A 258 0.86 7.65 20.54
C GLN A 258 0.34 8.15 19.19
N ILE A 259 0.32 9.45 18.95
CA ILE A 259 -0.09 10.01 17.65
C ILE A 259 0.87 9.55 16.55
N LEU A 260 2.18 9.62 16.77
CA LEU A 260 3.16 9.16 15.79
C LEU A 260 3.02 7.66 15.51
N LYS A 261 2.83 6.82 16.55
CA LYS A 261 2.60 5.39 16.39
C LYS A 261 1.35 5.10 15.57
N LEU A 262 0.23 5.79 15.84
CA LEU A 262 -1.01 5.62 15.07
C LEU A 262 -0.77 5.92 13.58
N ILE A 263 -0.15 7.05 13.29
CA ILE A 263 0.05 7.48 11.90
C ILE A 263 1.05 6.57 11.18
N PHE A 264 2.15 6.18 11.81
CA PHE A 264 3.18 5.37 11.16
C PHE A 264 2.91 3.86 11.19
N ALA A 265 1.86 3.39 11.90
CA ALA A 265 1.39 2.00 11.79
C ALA A 265 1.03 1.60 10.36
N ARG A 266 0.56 2.54 9.52
CA ARG A 266 0.25 2.31 8.10
C ARG A 266 1.46 1.86 7.26
N GLN A 267 2.68 2.03 7.75
CA GLN A 267 3.89 1.58 7.07
C GLN A 267 3.94 0.06 6.88
N SER A 268 3.24 -0.69 7.73
CA SER A 268 3.05 -2.15 7.53
C SER A 268 2.25 -2.50 6.26
N LEU A 269 1.65 -1.50 5.59
CA LEU A 269 0.94 -1.64 4.31
C LEU A 269 1.72 -0.95 3.18
N GLY A 270 2.99 -1.24 3.01
CA GLY A 270 3.89 -0.49 2.13
C GLY A 270 3.36 -0.27 0.71
N ARG A 271 2.82 -1.31 0.07
CA ARG A 271 2.23 -1.27 -1.28
C ARG A 271 0.94 -2.09 -1.30
N PRO A 272 -0.19 -1.53 -0.81
CA PRO A 272 -1.45 -2.25 -0.73
C PRO A 272 -2.14 -2.36 -2.09
N TYR A 273 -2.80 -3.51 -2.28
CA TYR A 273 -3.68 -3.81 -3.41
C TYR A 273 -5.07 -4.16 -2.90
N LEU A 274 -6.10 -3.67 -3.59
CA LEU A 274 -7.48 -3.81 -3.17
C LEU A 274 -8.43 -3.88 -4.37
N ALA A 275 -9.52 -4.64 -4.20
CA ALA A 275 -10.62 -4.69 -5.16
C ALA A 275 -11.85 -3.95 -4.60
N PRO A 276 -12.80 -3.54 -5.45
CA PRO A 276 -14.04 -2.90 -5.05
C PRO A 276 -14.85 -3.73 -4.04
N PRO A 277 -15.65 -3.09 -3.18
CA PRO A 277 -16.62 -3.82 -2.37
C PRO A 277 -17.68 -4.50 -3.27
N GLY A 278 -18.17 -5.67 -2.82
CA GLY A 278 -19.18 -6.43 -3.56
C GLY A 278 -18.66 -7.31 -4.69
N VAL A 279 -17.35 -7.42 -4.88
CA VAL A 279 -16.77 -8.47 -5.72
C VAL A 279 -17.06 -9.83 -5.09
N PRO A 280 -17.50 -10.85 -5.86
CA PRO A 280 -17.79 -12.20 -5.35
C PRO A 280 -16.60 -12.79 -4.57
N ALA A 281 -16.87 -13.40 -3.43
CA ALA A 281 -15.84 -13.86 -2.49
C ALA A 281 -14.85 -14.86 -3.12
N GLU A 282 -15.34 -15.72 -4.02
CA GLU A 282 -14.50 -16.68 -4.76
C GLU A 282 -13.51 -15.96 -5.71
N ARG A 283 -13.88 -14.82 -6.29
CA ARG A 283 -12.98 -14.02 -7.15
C ARG A 283 -11.97 -13.23 -6.35
N VAL A 284 -12.38 -12.73 -5.18
CA VAL A 284 -11.44 -12.13 -4.20
C VAL A 284 -10.40 -13.17 -3.77
N ALA A 285 -10.82 -14.39 -3.46
CA ALA A 285 -9.91 -15.47 -3.08
C ALA A 285 -8.92 -15.83 -4.20
N ILE A 286 -9.37 -15.84 -5.46
CA ILE A 286 -8.50 -16.06 -6.63
C ILE A 286 -7.46 -14.93 -6.74
N LEU A 287 -7.87 -13.67 -6.65
CA LEU A 287 -6.96 -12.53 -6.72
C LEU A 287 -5.95 -12.54 -5.58
N ARG A 288 -6.36 -12.85 -4.34
CA ARG A 288 -5.48 -13.01 -3.19
C ARG A 288 -4.45 -14.11 -3.39
N LYS A 289 -4.93 -15.28 -3.82
CA LYS A 289 -4.04 -16.41 -4.10
C LYS A 289 -3.05 -16.07 -5.20
N ALA A 290 -3.52 -15.53 -6.33
CA ALA A 290 -2.67 -15.14 -7.46
C ALA A 290 -1.62 -14.09 -7.04
N PHE A 291 -2.01 -13.14 -6.18
CA PHE A 291 -1.09 -12.16 -5.63
C PHE A 291 0.02 -12.82 -4.80
N MET A 292 -0.33 -13.69 -3.86
CA MET A 292 0.66 -14.37 -3.02
C MET A 292 1.53 -15.34 -3.82
N ASP A 293 0.97 -16.06 -4.78
CA ASP A 293 1.73 -16.92 -5.70
C ASP A 293 2.72 -16.09 -6.53
N THR A 294 2.33 -14.87 -6.97
CA THR A 294 3.23 -13.93 -7.65
C THR A 294 4.38 -13.50 -6.73
N MET A 295 4.09 -13.19 -5.47
CA MET A 295 5.13 -12.79 -4.49
C MET A 295 6.15 -13.89 -4.21
N ALA A 296 5.78 -15.16 -4.42
CA ALA A 296 6.66 -16.32 -4.26
C ALA A 296 7.31 -16.80 -5.59
N ASP A 297 6.94 -16.21 -6.71
CA ASP A 297 7.41 -16.60 -8.04
C ASP A 297 8.87 -16.22 -8.27
N LYS A 298 9.69 -17.19 -8.67
CA LYS A 298 11.14 -16.98 -8.84
C LYS A 298 11.49 -15.95 -9.92
N GLU A 299 10.71 -15.91 -11.01
CA GLU A 299 10.94 -14.94 -12.10
C GLU A 299 10.57 -13.53 -11.64
N PHE A 300 9.44 -13.40 -10.94
CA PHE A 300 9.03 -12.14 -10.32
C PHE A 300 10.07 -11.64 -9.33
N LEU A 301 10.56 -12.49 -8.43
CA LEU A 301 11.57 -12.12 -7.43
C LEU A 301 12.91 -11.73 -8.09
N ALA A 302 13.31 -12.42 -9.15
CA ALA A 302 14.52 -12.06 -9.89
C ALA A 302 14.39 -10.69 -10.61
N ASP A 303 13.21 -10.38 -11.16
CA ASP A 303 12.94 -9.09 -11.76
C ASP A 303 12.79 -7.97 -10.71
N ALA A 304 12.24 -8.28 -9.53
CA ALA A 304 12.17 -7.37 -8.40
C ALA A 304 13.57 -7.00 -7.89
N ASP A 305 14.46 -7.98 -7.75
CA ASP A 305 15.85 -7.77 -7.34
C ASP A 305 16.61 -6.87 -8.33
N LYS A 306 16.49 -7.14 -9.63
CA LYS A 306 17.06 -6.28 -10.69
C LYS A 306 16.55 -4.84 -10.62
N ALA A 307 15.28 -4.66 -10.25
CA ALA A 307 14.65 -3.35 -10.09
C ALA A 307 14.87 -2.74 -8.70
N GLN A 308 15.60 -3.42 -7.82
CA GLN A 308 15.86 -3.04 -6.42
C GLN A 308 14.54 -2.79 -5.63
N LEU A 309 13.52 -3.63 -5.86
CA LEU A 309 12.26 -3.59 -5.15
C LEU A 309 12.29 -4.57 -3.97
N GLU A 310 11.97 -4.08 -2.80
CA GLU A 310 11.81 -4.91 -1.61
C GLU A 310 10.49 -5.66 -1.64
N ILE A 311 10.54 -6.97 -1.50
CA ILE A 311 9.36 -7.85 -1.48
C ILE A 311 9.28 -8.55 -0.11
N THR A 312 8.42 -8.01 0.75
CA THR A 312 8.07 -8.55 2.08
C THR A 312 6.54 -8.63 2.17
N PRO A 313 5.91 -9.58 1.48
CA PRO A 313 4.49 -9.54 1.22
C PRO A 313 3.64 -9.76 2.48
N VAL A 314 2.50 -9.06 2.54
CA VAL A 314 1.46 -9.25 3.55
C VAL A 314 0.20 -9.76 2.85
N ALA A 315 -0.34 -10.89 3.33
CA ALA A 315 -1.54 -11.50 2.76
C ALA A 315 -2.78 -10.61 2.94
N GLY A 316 -3.73 -10.71 2.00
CA GLY A 316 -4.92 -9.86 1.97
C GLY A 316 -5.77 -9.94 3.23
N GLU A 317 -5.87 -11.12 3.85
CA GLU A 317 -6.58 -11.32 5.11
C GLU A 317 -5.93 -10.56 6.27
N ALA A 318 -4.59 -10.57 6.30
CA ALA A 318 -3.84 -9.83 7.33
C ALA A 318 -3.98 -8.31 7.12
N VAL A 319 -3.94 -7.84 5.86
CA VAL A 319 -4.23 -6.43 5.53
C VAL A 319 -5.64 -6.05 5.94
N GLN A 320 -6.65 -6.89 5.61
CA GLN A 320 -8.06 -6.66 5.97
C GLN A 320 -8.23 -6.53 7.49
N LYS A 321 -7.57 -7.43 8.25
CA LYS A 321 -7.59 -7.43 9.71
C LYS A 321 -6.94 -6.16 10.28
N LEU A 322 -5.75 -5.79 9.79
CA LEU A 322 -5.05 -4.58 10.23
C LEU A 322 -5.89 -3.32 9.98
N VAL A 323 -6.52 -3.21 8.81
CA VAL A 323 -7.42 -2.08 8.51
C VAL A 323 -8.58 -2.05 9.51
N ALA A 324 -9.23 -3.17 9.77
CA ALA A 324 -10.32 -3.24 10.74
C ALA A 324 -9.87 -2.85 12.16
N GLU A 325 -8.68 -3.28 12.60
CA GLU A 325 -8.10 -2.91 13.89
C GLU A 325 -7.80 -1.40 13.98
N VAL A 326 -7.25 -0.80 12.94
CA VAL A 326 -6.99 0.66 12.92
C VAL A 326 -8.29 1.45 13.03
N TYR A 327 -9.39 0.98 12.42
CA TYR A 327 -10.70 1.62 12.54
C TYR A 327 -11.30 1.49 13.95
N GLN A 328 -10.76 0.63 14.82
CA GLN A 328 -11.13 0.53 16.24
C GLN A 328 -10.32 1.49 17.14
N THR A 329 -9.45 2.32 16.56
CA THR A 329 -8.68 3.33 17.32
C THR A 329 -9.63 4.19 18.16
N PRO A 330 -9.31 4.45 19.45
CA PRO A 330 -10.12 5.30 20.30
C PRO A 330 -10.44 6.65 19.64
N PRO A 331 -11.72 7.08 19.63
CA PRO A 331 -12.13 8.29 18.91
C PRO A 331 -11.33 9.54 19.29
N ALA A 332 -10.91 9.68 20.54
CA ALA A 332 -10.11 10.82 21.00
C ALA A 332 -8.75 10.90 20.29
N VAL A 333 -8.08 9.77 20.09
CA VAL A 333 -6.77 9.71 19.42
C VAL A 333 -6.93 9.99 17.92
N ALA A 334 -7.93 9.35 17.28
CA ALA A 334 -8.24 9.59 15.88
C ALA A 334 -8.63 11.06 15.61
N HIS A 335 -9.46 11.65 16.50
CA HIS A 335 -9.85 13.06 16.41
C HIS A 335 -8.66 14.01 16.51
N LYS A 336 -7.73 13.78 17.46
CA LYS A 336 -6.54 14.60 17.60
C LYS A 336 -5.62 14.53 16.38
N ALA A 337 -5.41 13.34 15.83
CA ALA A 337 -4.68 13.17 14.58
C ALA A 337 -5.39 13.90 13.41
N ALA A 338 -6.72 13.80 13.33
CA ALA A 338 -7.53 14.48 12.33
C ALA A 338 -7.47 16.02 12.44
N GLU A 339 -7.42 16.59 13.65
CA GLU A 339 -7.25 18.03 13.87
C GLU A 339 -5.92 18.55 13.32
N ILE A 340 -4.83 17.80 13.51
CA ILE A 340 -3.50 18.16 13.00
C ILE A 340 -3.45 18.07 11.45
N LEU A 341 -4.21 17.14 10.86
CA LEU A 341 -4.21 16.93 9.41
C LEU A 341 -5.08 17.94 8.63
N ARG A 342 -5.96 18.68 9.30
CA ARG A 342 -6.77 19.77 8.70
C ARG A 342 -5.92 20.99 8.38
#